data_b35170f8cab396229424ad0fef647e84
#
_entry.id   b35170f8cab396229424ad0fef647e84
#
_cell.length_a   1.000
_cell.length_b   1.000
_cell.length_c   1.000
_cell.angle_alpha   90.00
_cell.angle_beta   90.00
_cell.angle_gamma   90.00
#
_symmetry.space_group_name_H-M   'P 1'
#
loop_
_entity.id
_entity.type
_entity.pdbx_description
1 polymer ?
#
loop_
_entity_poly.entity_id
_entity_poly.type
_entity_poly.pdbx_seq_one_letter_code
_entity_poly.pdbx_strand_id
1 'polypeptide(L)'
;MSLIKKSNELVLPSTIKMMLYGQAGMRKTTTALSAPAPLLLDFDNGVKRVNMSHLDGVDIVQITSWDDVDEVLKEDLSAYKTIIVDTIGKMLDFIISKKCGTRQPQVRDWSGINQEFQNFVRNISNLNKNVIFVAHRDTRKEGDSTVFIPALREKSYNSIVTELDLLGYMEARNENGRVKATVTFDPTERNDGKNTCNLPAVMEIPTILDAQGNPTGENDFITRKVLKPYFAMLAVKQEEQKKYNALIEDIKDNIALITDAESANDFASRIDAFEHIGNSKPKARELFARKVGELNLVYNKETKKYADAV
;
A
#
# COMPACT_ATOMS: atom_id res chain seq x y z
N MET A 1 -8.69 17.63 20.65
CA MET A 1 -8.15 16.27 20.53
C MET A 1 -6.63 16.35 20.36
N SER A 2 -5.87 15.51 21.06
CA SER A 2 -4.40 15.46 20.87
C SER A 2 -4.07 14.94 19.47
N LEU A 3 -3.09 15.57 18.81
CA LEU A 3 -2.53 15.07 17.54
C LEU A 3 -1.61 13.86 17.78
N ILE A 4 -1.08 13.71 18.99
CA ILE A 4 -0.24 12.59 19.39
C ILE A 4 -1.15 11.42 19.73
N LYS A 5 -1.03 10.34 18.98
CA LYS A 5 -1.75 9.08 19.18
C LYS A 5 -0.77 7.98 19.58
N LYS A 6 -1.21 7.09 20.43
CA LYS A 6 -0.45 5.86 20.68
C LYS A 6 -0.54 4.96 19.45
N SER A 7 0.42 4.06 19.27
CA SER A 7 0.46 3.16 18.11
C SER A 7 -0.81 2.30 17.94
N ASN A 8 -1.49 1.99 19.04
CA ASN A 8 -2.75 1.24 19.04
C ASN A 8 -3.99 2.08 18.66
N GLU A 9 -3.85 3.40 18.62
CA GLU A 9 -4.91 4.34 18.20
C GLU A 9 -4.79 4.71 16.71
N LEU A 10 -3.78 4.18 16.01
CA LEU A 10 -3.58 4.41 14.59
C LEU A 10 -4.66 3.67 13.78
N VAL A 11 -5.36 4.43 12.95
CA VAL A 11 -6.28 3.85 11.97
C VAL A 11 -5.44 3.34 10.80
N LEU A 12 -5.50 2.03 10.54
CA LEU A 12 -4.84 1.45 9.38
C LEU A 12 -5.50 1.93 8.09
N PRO A 13 -4.72 2.14 7.02
CA PRO A 13 -5.27 2.54 5.74
C PRO A 13 -6.22 1.46 5.21
N SER A 14 -7.35 1.90 4.68
CA SER A 14 -8.34 1.05 4.00
C SER A 14 -8.21 1.10 2.49
N THR A 15 -7.19 1.75 1.98
CA THR A 15 -6.93 1.99 0.56
C THR A 15 -5.47 1.76 0.25
N ILE A 16 -5.15 1.46 -1.01
CA ILE A 16 -3.78 1.31 -1.49
C ILE A 16 -3.51 2.24 -2.68
N LYS A 17 -2.23 2.56 -2.84
CA LYS A 17 -1.70 3.22 -4.03
C LYS A 17 -0.79 2.24 -4.76
N MET A 18 -1.08 1.97 -6.02
CA MET A 18 -0.27 1.06 -6.81
C MET A 18 0.02 1.60 -8.19
N MET A 19 1.10 1.11 -8.80
CA MET A 19 1.40 1.36 -10.20
C MET A 19 1.61 0.03 -10.92
N LEU A 20 0.96 -0.12 -12.08
CA LEU A 20 1.17 -1.22 -13.01
C LEU A 20 1.91 -0.70 -14.24
N TYR A 21 3.06 -1.26 -14.53
CA TYR A 21 3.83 -0.84 -15.69
C TYR A 21 4.31 -2.02 -16.53
N GLY A 22 4.53 -1.79 -17.82
CA GLY A 22 4.93 -2.84 -18.75
C GLY A 22 4.81 -2.38 -20.20
N GLN A 23 5.19 -3.25 -21.13
CA GLN A 23 5.09 -2.97 -22.55
C GLN A 23 3.64 -2.73 -22.97
N ALA A 24 3.44 -2.05 -24.10
CA ALA A 24 2.12 -1.94 -24.72
C ALA A 24 1.52 -3.34 -25.00
N GLY A 25 0.19 -3.48 -24.83
CA GLY A 25 -0.49 -4.76 -25.03
C GLY A 25 -0.42 -5.74 -23.86
N MET A 26 0.24 -5.41 -22.74
CA MET A 26 0.34 -6.29 -21.56
C MET A 26 -0.89 -6.26 -20.64
N ARG A 27 -2.06 -5.87 -21.13
CA ARG A 27 -3.35 -5.85 -20.41
C ARG A 27 -3.35 -4.97 -19.14
N LYS A 28 -2.49 -3.93 -19.06
CA LYS A 28 -2.39 -3.06 -17.90
C LYS A 28 -3.73 -2.41 -17.53
N THR A 29 -4.37 -1.73 -18.49
CA THR A 29 -5.69 -1.12 -18.34
C THR A 29 -6.73 -2.14 -17.88
N THR A 30 -6.87 -3.27 -18.58
CA THR A 30 -7.81 -4.33 -18.22
C THR A 30 -7.59 -4.85 -16.80
N THR A 31 -6.31 -5.01 -16.40
CA THR A 31 -5.98 -5.43 -15.02
C THR A 31 -6.34 -4.35 -14.02
N ALA A 32 -6.06 -3.08 -14.29
CA ALA A 32 -6.45 -1.98 -13.41
C ALA A 32 -7.97 -1.90 -13.22
N LEU A 33 -8.74 -2.12 -14.29
CA LEU A 33 -10.22 -2.15 -14.26
C LEU A 33 -10.80 -3.29 -13.43
N SER A 34 -10.01 -4.27 -13.00
CA SER A 34 -10.44 -5.34 -12.08
C SER A 34 -10.53 -4.90 -10.61
N ALA A 35 -10.27 -3.64 -10.33
CA ALA A 35 -10.44 -3.02 -9.02
C ALA A 35 -11.92 -2.70 -8.74
N PRO A 36 -12.30 -2.55 -7.44
CA PRO A 36 -13.70 -2.33 -7.08
C PRO A 36 -14.16 -0.91 -7.44
N ALA A 37 -15.35 -0.79 -8.04
CA ALA A 37 -16.02 0.47 -8.43
C ALA A 37 -15.02 1.49 -9.02
N PRO A 38 -14.41 1.19 -10.19
CA PRO A 38 -13.37 2.01 -10.78
C PRO A 38 -13.94 3.23 -11.51
N LEU A 39 -13.26 4.38 -11.35
CA LEU A 39 -13.34 5.53 -12.25
C LEU A 39 -12.04 5.59 -13.05
N LEU A 40 -12.13 5.54 -14.37
CA LEU A 40 -10.97 5.61 -15.26
C LEU A 40 -10.76 7.04 -15.78
N LEU A 41 -9.62 7.63 -15.47
CA LEU A 41 -9.14 8.85 -16.13
C LEU A 41 -8.26 8.44 -17.30
N ASP A 42 -8.83 8.48 -18.51
CA ASP A 42 -8.19 8.03 -19.77
C ASP A 42 -7.47 9.20 -20.46
N PHE A 43 -6.15 9.27 -20.28
CA PHE A 43 -5.29 10.31 -20.84
C PHE A 43 -4.75 9.98 -22.23
N ASP A 44 -4.73 8.71 -22.64
CA ASP A 44 -4.18 8.30 -23.93
C ASP A 44 -5.23 7.80 -24.94
N ASN A 45 -6.51 7.98 -24.59
CA ASN A 45 -7.64 7.47 -25.36
C ASN A 45 -7.51 5.97 -25.62
N GLY A 46 -7.03 5.26 -24.60
CA GLY A 46 -6.74 3.82 -24.64
C GLY A 46 -7.97 2.95 -24.50
N VAL A 47 -9.02 3.46 -23.88
CA VAL A 47 -10.25 2.74 -23.58
C VAL A 47 -10.89 2.08 -24.80
N LYS A 48 -10.79 2.70 -25.97
CA LYS A 48 -11.29 2.16 -27.26
C LYS A 48 -10.67 0.81 -27.68
N ARG A 49 -9.53 0.43 -27.06
CA ARG A 49 -8.84 -0.84 -27.31
C ARG A 49 -9.19 -1.91 -26.28
N VAL A 50 -9.92 -1.54 -25.23
CA VAL A 50 -10.36 -2.46 -24.18
C VAL A 50 -11.61 -3.20 -24.66
N ASN A 51 -11.67 -4.50 -24.41
CA ASN A 51 -12.87 -5.28 -24.73
C ASN A 51 -14.08 -4.77 -23.93
N MET A 52 -15.23 -4.63 -24.59
CA MET A 52 -16.46 -4.11 -23.99
C MET A 52 -16.86 -4.83 -22.70
N SER A 53 -16.61 -6.14 -22.62
CA SER A 53 -16.88 -6.94 -21.41
C SER A 53 -16.08 -6.52 -20.18
N HIS A 54 -15.00 -5.77 -20.35
CA HIS A 54 -14.20 -5.22 -19.24
C HIS A 54 -14.61 -3.79 -18.86
N LEU A 55 -15.52 -3.19 -19.63
CA LEU A 55 -16.02 -1.83 -19.42
C LEU A 55 -17.39 -1.80 -18.77
N ASP A 56 -18.02 -2.95 -18.57
CA ASP A 56 -19.30 -3.03 -17.90
C ASP A 56 -19.18 -2.54 -16.44
N GLY A 57 -20.01 -1.57 -16.07
CA GLY A 57 -19.98 -0.90 -14.77
C GLY A 57 -18.74 -0.02 -14.51
N VAL A 58 -18.01 0.39 -15.55
CA VAL A 58 -16.88 1.31 -15.46
C VAL A 58 -17.28 2.69 -15.96
N ASP A 59 -17.12 3.71 -15.11
CA ASP A 59 -17.24 5.09 -15.51
C ASP A 59 -15.88 5.62 -16.00
N ILE A 60 -15.91 6.44 -17.07
CA ILE A 60 -14.71 6.85 -17.79
C ILE A 60 -14.75 8.34 -18.04
N VAL A 61 -13.67 9.04 -17.72
CA VAL A 61 -13.43 10.43 -18.11
C VAL A 61 -12.33 10.43 -19.18
N GLN A 62 -12.69 10.75 -20.42
CA GLN A 62 -11.72 10.97 -21.49
C GLN A 62 -11.12 12.36 -21.32
N ILE A 63 -9.87 12.42 -20.87
CA ILE A 63 -9.17 13.69 -20.62
C ILE A 63 -8.70 14.27 -21.94
N THR A 64 -9.14 15.49 -22.24
CA THR A 64 -8.78 16.26 -23.44
C THR A 64 -7.91 17.47 -23.10
N SER A 65 -8.01 17.96 -21.88
CA SER A 65 -7.19 19.03 -21.32
C SER A 65 -6.84 18.76 -19.84
N TRP A 66 -5.86 19.47 -19.30
CA TRP A 66 -5.59 19.38 -17.86
C TRP A 66 -6.71 19.96 -17.00
N ASP A 67 -7.49 20.86 -17.54
CA ASP A 67 -8.62 21.47 -16.83
C ASP A 67 -9.74 20.48 -16.56
N ASP A 68 -9.91 19.44 -17.41
CA ASP A 68 -10.86 18.33 -17.18
C ASP A 68 -10.54 17.58 -15.87
N VAL A 69 -9.24 17.49 -15.52
CA VAL A 69 -8.79 16.87 -14.27
C VAL A 69 -9.24 17.70 -13.06
N ASP A 70 -9.07 19.03 -13.14
CA ASP A 70 -9.50 19.94 -12.08
C ASP A 70 -11.03 19.94 -11.91
N GLU A 71 -11.79 19.69 -12.97
CA GLU A 71 -13.25 19.60 -12.94
C GLU A 71 -13.71 18.28 -12.31
N VAL A 72 -13.21 17.13 -12.80
CA VAL A 72 -13.63 15.83 -12.29
C VAL A 72 -13.29 15.64 -10.80
N LEU A 73 -12.19 16.22 -10.32
CA LEU A 73 -11.84 16.15 -8.89
C LEU A 73 -12.76 17.01 -7.99
N LYS A 74 -13.62 17.86 -8.56
CA LYS A 74 -14.63 18.63 -7.82
C LYS A 74 -16.00 17.96 -7.82
N GLU A 75 -16.20 16.93 -8.65
CA GLU A 75 -17.45 16.19 -8.69
C GLU A 75 -17.63 15.31 -7.45
N ASP A 76 -18.84 14.80 -7.24
CA ASP A 76 -19.12 13.80 -6.22
C ASP A 76 -18.56 12.43 -6.63
N LEU A 77 -17.41 12.09 -6.09
CA LEU A 77 -16.73 10.80 -6.34
C LEU A 77 -17.14 9.71 -5.34
N SER A 78 -18.16 9.89 -4.53
CA SER A 78 -18.54 8.96 -3.44
C SER A 78 -18.90 7.56 -3.94
N ALA A 79 -19.42 7.42 -5.15
CA ALA A 79 -19.76 6.15 -5.78
C ALA A 79 -18.53 5.28 -6.10
N TYR A 80 -17.35 5.88 -6.28
CA TYR A 80 -16.14 5.19 -6.70
C TYR A 80 -15.28 4.76 -5.50
N LYS A 81 -14.72 3.56 -5.58
CA LYS A 81 -13.75 3.04 -4.60
C LYS A 81 -12.31 3.09 -5.12
N THR A 82 -12.14 3.23 -6.42
CA THR A 82 -10.83 3.23 -7.07
C THR A 82 -10.77 4.29 -8.16
N ILE A 83 -9.68 5.06 -8.18
CA ILE A 83 -9.36 5.98 -9.28
C ILE A 83 -8.20 5.37 -10.07
N ILE A 84 -8.37 5.26 -11.39
CA ILE A 84 -7.35 4.75 -12.30
C ILE A 84 -6.84 5.88 -13.18
N VAL A 85 -5.53 6.06 -13.28
CA VAL A 85 -4.87 7.06 -14.13
C VAL A 85 -4.13 6.34 -15.25
N ASP A 86 -4.67 6.39 -16.45
CA ASP A 86 -4.12 5.66 -17.63
C ASP A 86 -3.86 6.61 -18.82
N THR A 87 -2.63 6.93 -19.12
CA THR A 87 -1.39 6.58 -18.41
C THR A 87 -0.78 7.79 -17.72
N ILE A 88 -0.04 7.55 -16.65
CA ILE A 88 0.62 8.62 -15.88
C ILE A 88 1.67 9.38 -16.71
N GLY A 89 2.30 8.72 -17.69
CA GLY A 89 3.22 9.40 -18.62
C GLY A 89 2.48 10.41 -19.50
N LYS A 90 1.30 10.05 -20.03
CA LYS A 90 0.45 10.98 -20.79
C LYS A 90 -0.12 12.08 -19.91
N MET A 91 -0.52 11.78 -18.69
CA MET A 91 -0.91 12.80 -17.72
C MET A 91 0.17 13.88 -17.56
N LEU A 92 1.44 13.49 -17.47
CA LEU A 92 2.55 14.45 -17.41
C LEU A 92 2.64 15.31 -18.70
N ASP A 93 2.35 14.75 -19.88
CA ASP A 93 2.31 15.53 -21.13
C ASP A 93 1.22 16.61 -21.09
N PHE A 94 0.05 16.33 -20.50
CA PHE A 94 -1.03 17.33 -20.30
C PHE A 94 -0.59 18.46 -19.35
N ILE A 95 0.09 18.13 -18.27
CA ILE A 95 0.66 19.14 -17.36
C ILE A 95 1.67 20.03 -18.10
N ILE A 96 2.56 19.41 -18.89
CA ILE A 96 3.53 20.14 -19.72
C ILE A 96 2.81 21.06 -20.69
N SER A 97 1.81 20.58 -21.38
CA SER A 97 1.00 21.35 -22.34
C SER A 97 0.32 22.55 -21.68
N LYS A 98 -0.29 22.36 -20.49
CA LYS A 98 -0.88 23.45 -19.72
C LYS A 98 0.15 24.52 -19.32
N LYS A 99 1.35 24.11 -18.90
CA LYS A 99 2.40 25.05 -18.40
C LYS A 99 3.18 25.71 -19.53
N CYS A 100 3.37 25.04 -20.66
CA CYS A 100 4.27 25.48 -21.73
C CYS A 100 3.58 25.76 -23.06
N GLY A 101 2.29 25.39 -23.21
CA GLY A 101 1.62 25.41 -24.52
C GLY A 101 2.29 24.47 -25.50
N THR A 102 2.54 24.94 -26.72
CA THR A 102 3.16 24.16 -27.81
C THR A 102 4.70 24.17 -27.79
N ARG A 103 5.33 24.99 -26.92
CA ARG A 103 6.78 25.06 -26.83
C ARG A 103 7.38 23.94 -25.97
N GLN A 104 8.61 23.57 -26.25
CA GLN A 104 9.36 22.64 -25.39
C GLN A 104 9.63 23.27 -24.01
N PRO A 105 9.52 22.47 -22.92
CA PRO A 105 9.86 22.92 -21.57
C PRO A 105 11.31 23.38 -21.46
N GLN A 106 11.52 24.56 -20.90
CA GLN A 106 12.85 25.04 -20.53
C GLN A 106 13.19 24.63 -19.10
N VAL A 107 14.45 24.76 -18.68
CA VAL A 107 14.91 24.39 -17.34
C VAL A 107 14.05 25.01 -16.23
N ARG A 108 13.68 26.29 -16.39
CA ARG A 108 12.83 27.03 -15.43
C ARG A 108 11.40 26.49 -15.29
N ASP A 109 10.85 25.84 -16.33
CA ASP A 109 9.47 25.36 -16.34
C ASP A 109 9.32 24.08 -15.51
N TRP A 110 10.39 23.29 -15.38
CA TRP A 110 10.34 22.01 -14.71
C TRP A 110 9.98 22.09 -13.22
N SER A 111 10.29 23.20 -12.56
CA SER A 111 9.86 23.41 -11.16
C SER A 111 8.36 23.42 -11.05
N GLY A 112 7.67 24.20 -11.88
CA GLY A 112 6.22 24.29 -11.90
C GLY A 112 5.54 23.03 -12.38
N ILE A 113 6.11 22.33 -13.38
CA ILE A 113 5.61 21.03 -13.88
C ILE A 113 5.67 19.98 -12.78
N ASN A 114 6.82 19.83 -12.09
CA ASN A 114 6.98 18.86 -11.02
C ASN A 114 6.06 19.18 -9.82
N GLN A 115 5.86 20.46 -9.51
CA GLN A 115 4.95 20.86 -8.43
C GLN A 115 3.50 20.50 -8.77
N GLU A 116 3.07 20.72 -10.01
CA GLU A 116 1.72 20.34 -10.47
C GLU A 116 1.52 18.83 -10.39
N PHE A 117 2.49 18.05 -10.87
CA PHE A 117 2.49 16.59 -10.78
C PHE A 117 2.37 16.12 -9.33
N GLN A 118 3.18 16.67 -8.41
CA GLN A 118 3.13 16.33 -6.99
C GLN A 118 1.81 16.73 -6.34
N ASN A 119 1.26 17.90 -6.69
CA ASN A 119 -0.04 18.35 -6.20
C ASN A 119 -1.16 17.40 -6.63
N PHE A 120 -1.16 16.97 -7.89
CA PHE A 120 -2.13 15.98 -8.37
C PHE A 120 -2.02 14.66 -7.59
N VAL A 121 -0.81 14.09 -7.48
CA VAL A 121 -0.60 12.84 -6.73
C VAL A 121 -1.06 12.96 -5.28
N ARG A 122 -0.81 14.12 -4.65
CA ARG A 122 -1.27 14.39 -3.28
C ARG A 122 -2.79 14.51 -3.20
N ASN A 123 -3.41 15.25 -4.11
CA ASN A 123 -4.86 15.47 -4.11
C ASN A 123 -5.61 14.16 -4.30
N ILE A 124 -5.21 13.34 -5.28
CA ILE A 124 -5.85 12.05 -5.54
C ILE A 124 -5.61 11.06 -4.38
N SER A 125 -4.45 11.14 -3.72
CA SER A 125 -4.13 10.33 -2.53
C SER A 125 -4.98 10.68 -1.32
N ASN A 126 -5.44 11.93 -1.22
CA ASN A 126 -6.27 12.41 -0.11
C ASN A 126 -7.76 12.07 -0.27
N LEU A 127 -8.18 11.52 -1.41
CA LEU A 127 -9.59 11.15 -1.66
C LEU A 127 -10.03 9.92 -0.85
N ASN A 128 -9.13 9.28 -0.10
CA ASN A 128 -9.40 8.04 0.64
C ASN A 128 -9.97 6.92 -0.25
N LYS A 129 -9.40 6.77 -1.44
CA LYS A 129 -9.75 5.76 -2.45
C LYS A 129 -8.50 4.99 -2.84
N ASN A 130 -8.68 3.78 -3.37
CA ASN A 130 -7.57 3.11 -4.04
C ASN A 130 -7.16 3.94 -5.26
N VAL A 131 -5.85 4.04 -5.51
CA VAL A 131 -5.32 4.73 -6.68
C VAL A 131 -4.45 3.77 -7.46
N ILE A 132 -4.76 3.60 -8.74
CA ILE A 132 -3.99 2.75 -9.65
C ILE A 132 -3.44 3.61 -10.78
N PHE A 133 -2.12 3.75 -10.83
CA PHE A 133 -1.44 4.38 -11.94
C PHE A 133 -1.06 3.31 -12.97
N VAL A 134 -1.29 3.59 -14.23
CA VAL A 134 -0.82 2.77 -15.34
C VAL A 134 0.31 3.50 -16.05
N ALA A 135 1.40 2.80 -16.32
CA ALA A 135 2.56 3.36 -17.03
C ALA A 135 3.06 2.43 -18.14
N HIS A 136 3.64 2.98 -19.17
CA HIS A 136 4.49 2.22 -20.08
C HIS A 136 5.81 1.87 -19.39
N ARG A 137 6.55 0.90 -19.91
CA ARG A 137 7.89 0.60 -19.43
C ARG A 137 8.93 1.42 -20.19
N ASP A 138 9.99 1.74 -19.48
CA ASP A 138 11.25 2.23 -20.01
C ASP A 138 12.40 1.35 -19.47
N THR A 139 13.62 1.69 -19.77
CA THR A 139 14.82 0.97 -19.33
C THR A 139 15.80 1.91 -18.68
N ARG A 140 16.43 1.46 -17.59
CA ARG A 140 17.57 2.12 -16.93
C ARG A 140 18.78 1.19 -16.98
N LYS A 141 19.96 1.74 -17.30
CA LYS A 141 21.21 0.98 -17.21
C LYS A 141 21.76 1.09 -15.79
N GLU A 142 22.12 -0.06 -15.22
CA GLU A 142 22.80 -0.20 -13.94
C GLU A 142 24.05 -1.08 -14.12
N GLY A 143 25.20 -0.43 -14.35
CA GLY A 143 26.41 -1.13 -14.79
C GLY A 143 26.18 -1.80 -16.14
N ASP A 144 26.41 -3.12 -16.21
CA ASP A 144 26.20 -3.93 -17.43
C ASP A 144 24.76 -4.43 -17.57
N SER A 145 23.91 -4.24 -16.54
CA SER A 145 22.53 -4.70 -16.53
C SER A 145 21.57 -3.65 -17.05
N THR A 146 20.45 -4.08 -17.62
CA THR A 146 19.33 -3.23 -18.04
C THR A 146 18.10 -3.58 -17.23
N VAL A 147 17.61 -2.61 -16.47
CA VAL A 147 16.45 -2.75 -15.59
C VAL A 147 15.23 -2.09 -16.23
N PHE A 148 14.09 -2.78 -16.22
CA PHE A 148 12.80 -2.23 -16.64
C PHE A 148 12.24 -1.35 -15.53
N ILE A 149 11.82 -0.14 -15.90
CA ILE A 149 11.26 0.87 -15.01
C ILE A 149 9.99 1.47 -15.63
N PRO A 150 9.12 2.12 -14.86
CA PRO A 150 8.05 2.94 -15.43
C PRO A 150 8.59 4.07 -16.30
N ALA A 151 7.96 4.31 -17.46
CA ALA A 151 8.31 5.38 -18.39
C ALA A 151 7.89 6.74 -17.82
N LEU A 152 8.67 7.22 -16.86
CA LEU A 152 8.55 8.53 -16.23
C LEU A 152 9.92 9.18 -16.15
N ARG A 153 9.93 10.50 -16.15
CA ARG A 153 11.17 11.24 -15.86
C ARG A 153 11.61 10.93 -14.44
N GLU A 154 12.91 10.81 -14.24
CA GLU A 154 13.53 10.41 -12.97
C GLU A 154 12.94 11.14 -11.74
N LYS A 155 12.80 12.47 -11.81
CA LYS A 155 12.27 13.25 -10.68
C LYS A 155 10.80 12.93 -10.39
N SER A 156 9.96 12.73 -11.41
CA SER A 156 8.56 12.32 -11.26
C SER A 156 8.47 10.88 -10.76
N TYR A 157 9.30 9.99 -11.28
CA TYR A 157 9.40 8.61 -10.84
C TYR A 157 9.77 8.52 -9.35
N ASN A 158 10.86 9.15 -8.95
CA ASN A 158 11.33 9.14 -7.56
C ASN A 158 10.29 9.74 -6.59
N SER A 159 9.55 10.76 -7.03
CA SER A 159 8.49 11.37 -6.23
C SER A 159 7.32 10.42 -6.01
N ILE A 160 6.85 9.71 -7.06
CA ILE A 160 5.66 8.88 -6.93
C ILE A 160 5.95 7.52 -6.31
N VAL A 161 7.11 6.90 -6.60
CA VAL A 161 7.41 5.55 -6.12
C VAL A 161 7.47 5.47 -4.59
N THR A 162 7.83 6.57 -3.92
CA THR A 162 7.81 6.65 -2.45
C THR A 162 6.40 6.59 -1.88
N GLU A 163 5.42 7.11 -2.61
CA GLU A 163 3.99 7.15 -2.22
C GLU A 163 3.26 5.83 -2.47
N LEU A 164 3.81 4.96 -3.34
CA LEU A 164 3.15 3.69 -3.69
C LEU A 164 3.30 2.65 -2.58
N ASP A 165 2.27 1.82 -2.41
CA ASP A 165 2.33 0.57 -1.64
C ASP A 165 2.83 -0.58 -2.52
N LEU A 166 2.45 -0.58 -3.80
CA LEU A 166 2.79 -1.61 -4.77
C LEU A 166 3.30 -1.00 -6.08
N LEU A 167 4.41 -1.53 -6.60
CA LEU A 167 4.90 -1.28 -7.94
C LEU A 167 5.04 -2.61 -8.67
N GLY A 168 4.18 -2.84 -9.67
CA GLY A 168 4.07 -4.11 -10.37
C GLY A 168 4.55 -4.03 -11.83
N TYR A 169 5.58 -4.81 -12.17
CA TYR A 169 6.01 -5.02 -13.55
C TYR A 169 5.15 -6.08 -14.21
N MET A 170 4.49 -5.73 -15.30
CA MET A 170 3.66 -6.64 -16.07
C MET A 170 4.38 -7.13 -17.33
N GLU A 171 4.45 -8.43 -17.48
CA GLU A 171 4.97 -9.08 -18.68
C GLU A 171 4.04 -10.22 -19.12
N ALA A 172 4.16 -10.63 -20.40
CA ALA A 172 3.51 -11.80 -20.92
C ALA A 172 4.57 -12.76 -21.45
N ARG A 173 4.45 -14.02 -21.10
CA ARG A 173 5.33 -15.10 -21.55
C ARG A 173 4.54 -16.14 -22.31
N ASN A 174 5.12 -16.71 -23.35
CA ASN A 174 4.54 -17.86 -24.02
C ASN A 174 5.06 -19.13 -23.32
N GLU A 175 4.17 -19.86 -22.66
CA GLU A 175 4.46 -21.15 -22.06
C GLU A 175 3.61 -22.22 -22.74
N ASN A 176 4.26 -23.13 -23.46
CA ASN A 176 3.62 -24.24 -24.16
C ASN A 176 2.50 -23.81 -25.12
N GLY A 177 2.73 -22.73 -25.89
CA GLY A 177 1.77 -22.19 -26.84
C GLY A 177 0.63 -21.36 -26.23
N ARG A 178 0.66 -21.11 -24.89
CA ARG A 178 -0.29 -20.25 -24.19
C ARG A 178 0.40 -18.99 -23.70
N VAL A 179 -0.21 -17.84 -23.95
CA VAL A 179 0.29 -16.56 -23.42
C VAL A 179 -0.21 -16.40 -21.99
N LYS A 180 0.73 -16.45 -21.04
CA LYS A 180 0.47 -16.14 -19.62
C LYS A 180 0.93 -14.73 -19.32
N ALA A 181 0.05 -13.92 -18.77
CA ALA A 181 0.38 -12.60 -18.25
C ALA A 181 0.68 -12.72 -16.75
N THR A 182 1.74 -12.05 -16.30
CA THR A 182 2.12 -12.00 -14.88
C THR A 182 2.38 -10.57 -14.44
N VAL A 183 2.21 -10.32 -13.15
CA VAL A 183 2.69 -9.11 -12.49
C VAL A 183 3.72 -9.50 -11.43
N THR A 184 4.87 -8.82 -11.45
CA THR A 184 5.96 -9.00 -10.48
C THR A 184 6.02 -7.76 -9.60
N PHE A 185 5.78 -7.91 -8.29
CA PHE A 185 5.78 -6.80 -7.34
C PHE A 185 7.14 -6.62 -6.64
N ASP A 186 7.91 -7.69 -6.47
CA ASP A 186 9.22 -7.57 -5.86
C ASP A 186 10.25 -7.02 -6.87
N PRO A 187 11.20 -6.18 -6.42
CA PRO A 187 12.29 -5.78 -7.28
C PRO A 187 13.16 -6.98 -7.63
N THR A 188 13.63 -7.03 -8.87
CA THR A 188 14.53 -8.06 -9.38
C THR A 188 15.69 -7.41 -10.15
N GLU A 189 16.68 -8.20 -10.58
CA GLU A 189 17.75 -7.72 -11.46
C GLU A 189 17.23 -7.18 -12.81
N ARG A 190 15.98 -7.47 -13.18
CA ARG A 190 15.37 -7.09 -14.45
C ARG A 190 14.34 -5.96 -14.36
N ASN A 191 13.76 -5.74 -13.20
CA ASN A 191 12.66 -4.78 -13.03
C ASN A 191 12.67 -4.14 -11.65
N ASP A 192 12.31 -2.88 -11.60
CA ASP A 192 11.94 -2.21 -10.37
C ASP A 192 10.62 -2.78 -9.85
N GLY A 193 10.48 -2.81 -8.53
CA GLY A 193 9.28 -3.32 -7.85
C GLY A 193 9.13 -2.72 -6.46
N LYS A 194 7.93 -2.83 -5.89
CA LYS A 194 7.64 -2.50 -4.49
C LYS A 194 6.48 -3.37 -4.01
N ASN A 195 6.66 -4.01 -2.87
CA ASN A 195 5.70 -4.91 -2.28
C ASN A 195 5.59 -4.72 -0.77
N THR A 196 4.92 -3.66 -0.34
CA THR A 196 4.71 -3.42 1.11
C THR A 196 3.48 -4.15 1.65
N CYS A 197 2.73 -4.83 0.78
CA CYS A 197 1.50 -5.54 1.11
C CYS A 197 1.72 -7.04 1.41
N ASN A 198 2.96 -7.53 1.39
CA ASN A 198 3.30 -8.95 1.57
C ASN A 198 2.56 -9.89 0.59
N LEU A 199 2.35 -9.44 -0.64
CA LEU A 199 1.77 -10.28 -1.69
C LEU A 199 2.83 -11.24 -2.24
N PRO A 200 2.42 -12.32 -2.94
CA PRO A 200 3.36 -13.15 -3.70
C PRO A 200 4.18 -12.31 -4.67
N ALA A 201 5.49 -12.55 -4.73
CA ALA A 201 6.41 -11.79 -5.57
C ALA A 201 5.97 -11.74 -7.03
N VAL A 202 5.46 -12.85 -7.56
CA VAL A 202 4.93 -12.98 -8.93
C VAL A 202 3.51 -13.54 -8.86
N MET A 203 2.59 -12.92 -9.58
CA MET A 203 1.20 -13.36 -9.64
C MET A 203 0.75 -13.51 -11.09
N GLU A 204 0.10 -14.63 -11.40
CA GLU A 204 -0.49 -14.85 -12.72
C GLU A 204 -1.82 -14.06 -12.85
N ILE A 205 -1.96 -13.32 -13.95
CA ILE A 205 -3.17 -12.58 -14.28
C ILE A 205 -4.05 -13.49 -15.16
N PRO A 206 -5.25 -13.84 -14.72
CA PRO A 206 -6.10 -14.76 -15.46
C PRO A 206 -6.50 -14.20 -16.83
N THR A 207 -6.62 -15.08 -17.81
CA THR A 207 -7.29 -14.76 -19.07
C THR A 207 -8.76 -15.08 -18.90
N ILE A 208 -9.60 -14.05 -18.93
CA ILE A 208 -11.04 -14.16 -18.67
C ILE A 208 -11.89 -13.95 -19.93
N LEU A 209 -11.26 -13.99 -21.11
CA LEU A 209 -11.94 -13.99 -22.40
C LEU A 209 -11.55 -15.25 -23.17
N ASP A 210 -12.51 -15.82 -23.88
CA ASP A 210 -12.26 -16.89 -24.86
C ASP A 210 -11.61 -16.33 -26.14
N ALA A 211 -11.36 -17.21 -27.12
CA ALA A 211 -10.77 -16.82 -28.41
C ALA A 211 -11.68 -15.89 -29.24
N GLN A 212 -12.97 -15.86 -28.95
CA GLN A 212 -13.97 -15.03 -29.59
C GLN A 212 -14.18 -13.69 -28.87
N GLY A 213 -13.54 -13.51 -27.70
CA GLY A 213 -13.66 -12.30 -26.90
C GLY A 213 -14.86 -12.30 -25.94
N ASN A 214 -15.51 -13.44 -25.73
CA ASN A 214 -16.59 -13.55 -24.75
C ASN A 214 -16.02 -13.77 -23.35
N PRO A 215 -16.67 -13.22 -22.29
CA PRO A 215 -16.20 -13.40 -20.93
C PRO A 215 -16.35 -14.85 -20.47
N THR A 216 -15.30 -15.42 -19.91
CA THR A 216 -15.24 -16.73 -19.27
C THR A 216 -15.18 -16.64 -17.76
N GLY A 217 -15.14 -15.44 -17.21
CA GLY A 217 -15.09 -15.14 -15.78
C GLY A 217 -15.18 -13.64 -15.49
N GLU A 218 -15.21 -13.29 -14.24
CA GLU A 218 -15.25 -11.90 -13.78
C GLU A 218 -13.86 -11.26 -13.84
N ASN A 219 -13.80 -9.98 -14.18
CA ASN A 219 -12.57 -9.18 -14.11
C ASN A 219 -12.36 -8.64 -12.69
N ASP A 220 -11.83 -9.46 -11.80
CA ASP A 220 -11.72 -9.13 -10.38
C ASP A 220 -10.34 -9.39 -9.76
N PHE A 221 -9.31 -9.49 -10.58
CA PHE A 221 -7.95 -9.83 -10.16
C PHE A 221 -7.45 -8.90 -9.03
N ILE A 222 -7.50 -7.57 -9.22
CA ILE A 222 -7.07 -6.60 -8.19
C ILE A 222 -7.93 -6.77 -6.94
N THR A 223 -9.24 -6.85 -7.08
CA THR A 223 -10.18 -7.01 -5.96
C THR A 223 -9.87 -8.27 -5.14
N ARG A 224 -9.78 -9.44 -5.81
CA ARG A 224 -9.67 -10.74 -5.10
C ARG A 224 -8.25 -11.10 -4.72
N LYS A 225 -7.27 -10.80 -5.57
CA LYS A 225 -5.88 -11.29 -5.40
C LYS A 225 -4.95 -10.27 -4.79
N VAL A 226 -5.29 -8.98 -4.83
CA VAL A 226 -4.47 -7.90 -4.28
C VAL A 226 -5.12 -7.31 -3.03
N LEU A 227 -6.30 -6.69 -3.16
CA LEU A 227 -6.93 -5.94 -2.08
C LEU A 227 -7.44 -6.83 -0.94
N LYS A 228 -8.19 -7.88 -1.27
CA LYS A 228 -8.79 -8.76 -0.26
C LYS A 228 -7.75 -9.43 0.64
N PRO A 229 -6.66 -10.05 0.14
CA PRO A 229 -5.63 -10.63 1.00
C PRO A 229 -4.91 -9.59 1.86
N TYR A 230 -4.59 -8.43 1.29
CA TYR A 230 -3.92 -7.36 2.00
C TYR A 230 -4.75 -6.82 3.17
N PHE A 231 -6.01 -6.48 2.93
CA PHE A 231 -6.89 -5.98 4.00
C PHE A 231 -7.22 -7.04 5.04
N ALA A 232 -7.32 -8.31 4.65
CA ALA A 232 -7.47 -9.41 5.60
C ALA A 232 -6.25 -9.52 6.52
N MET A 233 -5.04 -9.42 5.98
CA MET A 233 -3.80 -9.40 6.76
C MET A 233 -3.75 -8.20 7.73
N LEU A 234 -4.14 -7.00 7.27
CA LEU A 234 -4.20 -5.82 8.13
C LEU A 234 -5.21 -5.98 9.28
N ALA A 235 -6.38 -6.56 9.00
CA ALA A 235 -7.40 -6.83 10.02
C ALA A 235 -6.89 -7.81 11.09
N VAL A 236 -6.17 -8.87 10.71
CA VAL A 236 -5.54 -9.80 11.65
C VAL A 236 -4.51 -9.08 12.53
N LYS A 237 -3.61 -8.32 11.93
CA LYS A 237 -2.61 -7.53 12.69
C LYS A 237 -3.25 -6.55 13.68
N GLN A 238 -4.35 -5.92 13.28
CA GLN A 238 -5.08 -5.00 14.15
C GLN A 238 -5.72 -5.71 15.34
N GLU A 239 -6.27 -6.90 15.11
CA GLU A 239 -6.85 -7.70 16.18
C GLU A 239 -5.79 -8.23 17.16
N GLU A 240 -4.65 -8.70 16.64
CA GLU A 240 -3.50 -9.10 17.48
C GLU A 240 -2.99 -7.93 18.32
N GLN A 241 -2.90 -6.72 17.72
CA GLN A 241 -2.48 -5.54 18.46
C GLN A 241 -3.46 -5.15 19.57
N LYS A 242 -4.78 -5.28 19.34
CA LYS A 242 -5.80 -5.05 20.38
C LYS A 242 -5.64 -6.03 21.54
N LYS A 243 -5.47 -7.33 21.24
CA LYS A 243 -5.25 -8.36 22.26
C LYS A 243 -3.98 -8.09 23.07
N TYR A 244 -2.87 -7.74 22.39
CA TYR A 244 -1.63 -7.37 23.05
C TYR A 244 -1.81 -6.18 23.99
N ASN A 245 -2.49 -5.13 23.54
CA ASN A 245 -2.70 -3.93 24.36
C ASN A 245 -3.58 -4.22 25.58
N ALA A 246 -4.67 -4.99 25.41
CA ALA A 246 -5.52 -5.40 26.51
C ALA A 246 -4.73 -6.20 27.57
N LEU A 247 -3.88 -7.12 27.15
CA LEU A 247 -3.01 -7.88 28.04
C LEU A 247 -2.01 -6.99 28.78
N ILE A 248 -1.39 -6.02 28.08
CA ILE A 248 -0.45 -5.09 28.74
C ILE A 248 -1.15 -4.20 29.76
N GLU A 249 -2.37 -3.74 29.51
CA GLU A 249 -3.15 -2.98 30.50
C GLU A 249 -3.53 -3.86 31.70
N ASP A 250 -3.97 -5.10 31.48
CA ASP A 250 -4.24 -6.05 32.59
C ASP A 250 -2.98 -6.31 33.45
N ILE A 251 -1.83 -6.51 32.81
CA ILE A 251 -0.55 -6.65 33.53
C ILE A 251 -0.22 -5.39 34.35
N LYS A 252 -0.43 -4.20 33.81
CA LYS A 252 -0.19 -2.95 34.52
C LYS A 252 -1.11 -2.77 35.73
N ASP A 253 -2.39 -3.12 35.54
CA ASP A 253 -3.37 -3.05 36.62
C ASP A 253 -2.99 -4.01 37.79
N ASN A 254 -2.58 -5.24 37.43
CA ASN A 254 -2.06 -6.19 38.42
C ASN A 254 -0.77 -5.67 39.11
N ILE A 255 0.16 -5.06 38.37
CA ILE A 255 1.38 -4.47 38.95
C ILE A 255 1.07 -3.25 39.84
N ALA A 256 0.05 -2.46 39.53
CA ALA A 256 -0.36 -1.32 40.31
C ALA A 256 -0.83 -1.74 41.72
N LEU A 257 -1.37 -2.93 41.90
CA LEU A 257 -1.82 -3.51 43.14
C LEU A 257 -0.67 -3.97 44.06
N ILE A 258 0.57 -3.99 43.58
CA ILE A 258 1.75 -4.38 44.35
C ILE A 258 2.10 -3.24 45.29
N THR A 259 2.05 -3.48 46.62
CA THR A 259 2.32 -2.50 47.66
C THR A 259 3.46 -2.90 48.59
N ASP A 260 3.83 -4.19 48.64
CA ASP A 260 4.80 -4.77 49.57
C ASP A 260 5.50 -6.01 48.98
N ALA A 261 6.39 -6.63 49.76
CA ALA A 261 7.13 -7.81 49.35
C ALA A 261 6.23 -9.05 49.13
N GLU A 262 5.12 -9.18 49.88
CA GLU A 262 4.20 -10.31 49.74
C GLU A 262 3.46 -10.26 48.43
N SER A 263 2.85 -9.12 48.09
CA SER A 263 2.16 -8.90 46.81
C SER A 263 3.12 -8.95 45.60
N ALA A 264 4.39 -8.51 45.77
CA ALA A 264 5.41 -8.67 44.74
C ALA A 264 5.75 -10.14 44.46
N ASN A 265 5.89 -10.95 45.53
CA ASN A 265 6.15 -12.39 45.39
C ASN A 265 4.95 -13.13 44.78
N ASP A 266 3.72 -12.78 45.15
CA ASP A 266 2.52 -13.34 44.53
C ASP A 266 2.49 -13.04 43.02
N PHE A 267 2.69 -11.77 42.62
CA PHE A 267 2.74 -11.40 41.21
C PHE A 267 3.87 -12.12 40.47
N ALA A 268 5.07 -12.21 41.03
CA ALA A 268 6.20 -12.91 40.42
C ALA A 268 5.90 -14.39 40.13
N SER A 269 5.11 -15.04 41.02
CA SER A 269 4.69 -16.45 40.80
C SER A 269 3.69 -16.62 39.66
N ARG A 270 2.92 -15.59 39.36
CA ARG A 270 1.84 -15.60 38.35
C ARG A 270 2.24 -14.98 37.02
N ILE A 271 3.38 -14.30 36.91
CA ILE A 271 3.79 -13.57 35.73
C ILE A 271 3.84 -14.46 34.46
N ASP A 272 4.19 -15.73 34.62
CA ASP A 272 4.27 -16.70 33.53
C ASP A 272 2.92 -17.37 33.22
N ALA A 273 1.88 -17.13 34.03
CA ALA A 273 0.53 -17.65 33.83
C ALA A 273 -0.33 -16.77 32.89
N PHE A 274 0.11 -15.54 32.60
CA PHE A 274 -0.56 -14.72 31.59
C PHE A 274 -0.43 -15.36 30.20
N GLU A 275 -1.48 -15.25 29.39
CA GLU A 275 -1.43 -15.68 27.97
C GLU A 275 -0.58 -14.71 27.13
N HIS A 276 0.73 -14.82 27.26
CA HIS A 276 1.65 -13.89 26.65
C HIS A 276 1.59 -13.88 25.12
N ILE A 277 1.56 -12.68 24.52
CA ILE A 277 1.53 -12.43 23.08
C ILE A 277 2.75 -11.58 22.72
N GLY A 278 3.47 -11.99 21.68
CA GLY A 278 4.62 -11.25 21.18
C GLY A 278 5.67 -11.02 22.27
N ASN A 279 6.04 -9.77 22.53
CA ASN A 279 7.01 -9.40 23.55
C ASN A 279 6.37 -9.00 24.91
N SER A 280 5.12 -9.37 25.18
CA SER A 280 4.43 -9.01 26.42
C SER A 280 5.11 -9.57 27.67
N LYS A 281 5.72 -10.77 27.60
CA LYS A 281 6.44 -11.37 28.74
C LYS A 281 7.69 -10.57 29.16
N PRO A 282 8.64 -10.22 28.25
CA PRO A 282 9.72 -9.30 28.60
C PRO A 282 9.22 -7.96 29.10
N LYS A 283 8.14 -7.42 28.52
CA LYS A 283 7.55 -6.15 28.95
C LYS A 283 6.94 -6.21 30.33
N ALA A 284 6.25 -7.30 30.67
CA ALA A 284 5.74 -7.54 32.02
C ALA A 284 6.86 -7.56 33.06
N ARG A 285 7.95 -8.26 32.76
CA ARG A 285 9.13 -8.32 33.63
C ARG A 285 9.81 -6.96 33.82
N GLU A 286 9.90 -6.16 32.74
CA GLU A 286 10.42 -4.79 32.81
C GLU A 286 9.56 -3.90 33.74
N LEU A 287 8.22 -3.94 33.53
CA LEU A 287 7.29 -3.16 34.36
C LEU A 287 7.32 -3.59 35.83
N PHE A 288 7.37 -4.90 36.08
CA PHE A 288 7.49 -5.44 37.43
C PHE A 288 8.82 -5.05 38.09
N ALA A 289 9.96 -5.17 37.37
CA ALA A 289 11.26 -4.76 37.91
C ALA A 289 11.29 -3.28 38.29
N ARG A 290 10.63 -2.42 37.50
CA ARG A 290 10.49 -1.00 37.85
C ARG A 290 9.68 -0.82 39.15
N LYS A 291 8.54 -1.51 39.29
CA LYS A 291 7.67 -1.42 40.44
C LYS A 291 8.36 -1.87 41.74
N VAL A 292 9.07 -3.00 41.70
CA VAL A 292 9.83 -3.47 42.89
C VAL A 292 10.98 -2.53 43.26
N GLY A 293 11.60 -1.88 42.23
CA GLY A 293 12.58 -0.81 42.47
C GLY A 293 11.98 0.43 43.17
N GLU A 294 10.79 0.87 42.74
CA GLU A 294 10.04 1.99 43.36
C GLU A 294 9.69 1.69 44.83
N LEU A 295 9.44 0.43 45.16
CA LEU A 295 9.14 -0.02 46.53
C LEU A 295 10.39 -0.36 47.35
N ASN A 296 11.60 -0.18 46.81
CA ASN A 296 12.87 -0.53 47.43
C ASN A 296 12.95 -2.01 47.86
N LEU A 297 12.30 -2.93 47.11
CA LEU A 297 12.36 -4.35 47.37
C LEU A 297 13.62 -4.98 46.76
N VAL A 298 14.26 -5.89 47.48
CA VAL A 298 15.47 -6.60 47.04
C VAL A 298 15.17 -8.07 46.85
N TYR A 299 15.63 -8.65 45.74
CA TYR A 299 15.49 -10.08 45.46
C TYR A 299 16.57 -10.89 46.15
N ASN A 300 16.16 -11.76 47.08
CA ASN A 300 17.03 -12.70 47.77
C ASN A 300 17.19 -13.97 46.91
N LYS A 301 18.41 -14.27 46.51
CA LYS A 301 18.74 -15.42 45.64
C LYS A 301 18.60 -16.78 46.35
N GLU A 302 18.78 -16.83 47.66
CA GLU A 302 18.68 -18.07 48.45
C GLU A 302 17.23 -18.48 48.65
N THR A 303 16.39 -17.53 49.04
CA THR A 303 14.96 -17.78 49.28
C THR A 303 14.13 -17.67 48.00
N LYS A 304 14.71 -17.14 46.90
CA LYS A 304 14.04 -16.82 45.63
C LYS A 304 12.82 -15.90 45.83
N LYS A 305 12.88 -14.98 46.78
CA LYS A 305 11.79 -14.05 47.13
C LYS A 305 12.28 -12.62 47.20
N TYR A 306 11.35 -11.69 46.97
CA TYR A 306 11.57 -10.27 47.29
C TYR A 306 11.34 -10.01 48.78
N ALA A 307 12.12 -9.11 49.35
CA ALA A 307 12.03 -8.66 50.73
C ALA A 307 12.37 -7.16 50.78
N ASP A 308 11.97 -6.48 51.84
CA ASP A 308 12.33 -5.09 52.07
C ASP A 308 13.86 -4.95 52.16
N ALA A 309 14.39 -3.85 51.62
CA ALA A 309 15.81 -3.52 51.79
C ALA A 309 16.10 -3.26 53.27
N VAL A 310 17.05 -4.01 53.85
CA VAL A 310 17.50 -3.86 55.26
C VAL A 310 18.39 -2.65 55.39
#